data_c6f15b3aa9272cefad70e980d363aa07
#
_entry.id   c6f15b3aa9272cefad70e980d363aa07
#
_cell.length_a   1.000
_cell.length_b   1.000
_cell.length_c   1.000
_cell.angle_alpha   90.00
_cell.angle_beta   90.00
_cell.angle_gamma   90.00
#
_symmetry.space_group_name_H-M   'P 1'
#
loop_
_entity.id
_entity.type
_entity.pdbx_description
1 polymer ?
#
loop_
_entity_poly.entity_id
_entity_poly.type
_entity_poly.pdbx_seq_one_letter_code
_entity_poly.pdbx_strand_id
1 'polypeptide(L)'
;MHPTIKFILASLIILPAIAAADGLAAVADLKGCTNAAITGTAKLKEQVTPEGVKEVTVELKMKGLPDGKHAVHIHEVGACEPCSAAGGHHDPGPAGQSRPDSAMDTMPATDINHPFHMGDLINLDVKNGVGTFKHTTNRVTLAPGRLSLFDADGSAIVVHTQPDTYCDEESELKKGCAGGTREACGVIRLVK
;
A
#
# COMPACT_ATOMS: atom_id res chain seq x y z
N MET A 1 3.94 -30.74 71.68
CA MET A 1 3.92 -30.85 70.20
C MET A 1 3.27 -29.61 69.61
N HIS A 2 4.04 -28.69 69.05
CA HIS A 2 3.51 -27.45 68.45
C HIS A 2 3.55 -27.62 66.93
N PRO A 3 2.48 -27.35 66.20
CA PRO A 3 2.52 -27.42 64.75
C PRO A 3 3.19 -26.17 64.17
N THR A 4 4.22 -26.33 63.39
CA THR A 4 4.87 -25.25 62.64
C THR A 4 4.10 -24.98 61.38
N ILE A 5 3.44 -23.81 61.30
CA ILE A 5 2.75 -23.35 60.10
C ILE A 5 3.79 -22.76 59.15
N LYS A 6 3.99 -23.40 57.99
CA LYS A 6 4.83 -22.87 56.91
C LYS A 6 4.00 -21.92 56.04
N PHE A 7 4.30 -20.65 56.07
CA PHE A 7 3.78 -19.67 55.13
C PHE A 7 4.48 -19.82 53.78
N ILE A 8 3.77 -20.18 52.72
CA ILE A 8 4.26 -20.15 51.36
C ILE A 8 3.99 -18.75 50.84
N LEU A 9 5.04 -17.95 50.64
CA LEU A 9 4.95 -16.67 49.95
C LEU A 9 4.85 -16.96 48.45
N ALA A 10 3.68 -16.77 47.87
CA ALA A 10 3.51 -16.78 46.42
C ALA A 10 3.97 -15.44 45.85
N SER A 11 5.14 -15.42 45.18
CA SER A 11 5.62 -14.24 44.44
C SER A 11 4.78 -14.06 43.19
N LEU A 12 3.97 -13.02 43.17
CA LEU A 12 3.24 -12.59 41.96
C LEU A 12 4.22 -11.96 40.99
N ILE A 13 4.56 -12.64 39.90
CA ILE A 13 5.37 -12.10 38.82
C ILE A 13 4.46 -11.21 37.98
N ILE A 14 4.56 -9.90 38.16
CA ILE A 14 3.91 -8.92 37.27
C ILE A 14 4.80 -8.79 36.03
N LEU A 15 4.38 -9.44 34.94
CA LEU A 15 4.98 -9.20 33.62
C LEU A 15 4.59 -7.79 33.17
N PRO A 16 5.56 -6.94 32.79
CA PRO A 16 5.22 -5.64 32.22
C PRO A 16 4.42 -5.87 30.94
N ALA A 17 3.25 -5.25 30.85
CA ALA A 17 2.51 -5.16 29.59
C ALA A 17 3.38 -4.32 28.64
N ILE A 18 3.89 -4.94 27.58
CA ILE A 18 4.54 -4.23 26.48
C ILE A 18 3.43 -3.43 25.83
N ALA A 19 3.39 -2.13 26.09
CA ALA A 19 2.53 -1.22 25.32
C ALA A 19 3.00 -1.33 23.86
N ALA A 20 2.13 -1.83 22.98
CA ALA A 20 2.37 -1.77 21.55
C ALA A 20 2.54 -0.28 21.22
N ALA A 21 3.71 0.13 20.77
CA ALA A 21 3.93 1.47 20.28
C ALA A 21 2.91 1.69 19.14
N ASP A 22 2.15 2.79 19.21
CA ASP A 22 1.25 3.15 18.13
C ASP A 22 2.06 3.19 16.84
N GLY A 23 1.70 2.30 15.88
CA GLY A 23 2.42 2.19 14.63
C GLY A 23 2.32 3.46 13.80
N LEU A 24 3.24 3.67 12.88
CA LEU A 24 3.20 4.80 11.96
C LEU A 24 1.90 4.80 11.15
N ALA A 25 1.41 6.00 10.87
CA ALA A 25 0.23 6.20 10.05
C ALA A 25 0.52 7.19 8.91
N ALA A 26 -0.14 6.96 7.78
CA ALA A 26 -0.06 7.85 6.63
C ALA A 26 -1.45 8.01 5.99
N VAL A 27 -1.60 9.05 5.18
CA VAL A 27 -2.82 9.34 4.43
C VAL A 27 -2.47 9.77 3.01
N ALA A 28 -3.39 9.50 2.08
CA ALA A 28 -3.37 10.09 0.76
C ALA A 28 -4.78 10.58 0.41
N ASP A 29 -4.89 11.85 0.00
CA ASP A 29 -6.11 12.42 -0.56
C ASP A 29 -6.04 12.27 -2.08
N LEU A 30 -6.92 11.43 -2.64
CA LEU A 30 -6.94 11.15 -4.06
C LEU A 30 -7.88 12.12 -4.79
N LYS A 31 -7.41 12.55 -5.96
CA LYS A 31 -8.18 13.37 -6.90
C LYS A 31 -8.17 12.70 -8.26
N GLY A 32 -9.25 12.88 -9.02
CA GLY A 32 -9.30 12.40 -10.39
C GLY A 32 -8.26 13.08 -11.28
N CYS A 33 -7.62 12.32 -12.14
CA CYS A 33 -6.58 12.80 -13.05
C CYS A 33 -7.12 13.76 -14.11
N THR A 34 -8.33 13.52 -14.58
CA THR A 34 -9.01 14.33 -15.60
C THR A 34 -10.43 14.74 -15.18
N ASN A 35 -11.02 14.05 -14.23
CA ASN A 35 -12.37 14.29 -13.73
C ASN A 35 -12.36 14.72 -12.27
N ALA A 36 -12.56 16.00 -12.02
CA ALA A 36 -12.54 16.57 -10.66
C ALA A 36 -13.67 16.06 -9.73
N ALA A 37 -14.69 15.40 -10.27
CA ALA A 37 -15.74 14.76 -9.45
C ALA A 37 -15.26 13.49 -8.75
N ILE A 38 -14.15 12.89 -9.22
CA ILE A 38 -13.54 11.72 -8.60
C ILE A 38 -12.70 12.18 -7.42
N THR A 39 -13.00 11.65 -6.24
CA THR A 39 -12.29 11.96 -5.00
C THR A 39 -12.18 10.73 -4.13
N GLY A 40 -11.17 10.69 -3.26
CA GLY A 40 -11.01 9.60 -2.33
C GLY A 40 -10.01 9.90 -1.22
N THR A 41 -9.94 8.97 -0.28
CA THR A 41 -8.95 9.01 0.81
C THR A 41 -8.45 7.60 1.08
N ALA A 42 -7.14 7.44 1.12
CA ALA A 42 -6.48 6.26 1.61
C ALA A 42 -5.89 6.56 3.00
N LYS A 43 -6.06 5.61 3.92
CA LYS A 43 -5.42 5.59 5.23
C LYS A 43 -4.51 4.37 5.29
N LEU A 44 -3.27 4.60 5.67
CA LEU A 44 -2.28 3.54 5.84
C LEU A 44 -1.89 3.47 7.31
N LYS A 45 -1.80 2.28 7.86
CA LYS A 45 -1.34 2.06 9.24
C LYS A 45 -0.34 0.91 9.25
N GLU A 46 0.87 1.20 9.73
CA GLU A 46 1.87 0.17 10.00
C GLU A 46 1.65 -0.42 11.39
N GLN A 47 1.80 -1.71 11.52
CA GLN A 47 1.84 -2.42 12.79
C GLN A 47 2.91 -3.51 12.74
N VAL A 48 3.35 -3.95 13.90
CA VAL A 48 4.31 -5.06 14.02
C VAL A 48 3.56 -6.24 14.61
N THR A 49 3.62 -7.39 13.93
CA THR A 49 3.03 -8.64 14.43
C THR A 49 3.80 -9.15 15.65
N PRO A 50 3.23 -10.09 16.44
CA PRO A 50 3.94 -10.71 17.55
C PRO A 50 5.27 -11.37 17.14
N GLU A 51 5.39 -11.81 15.89
CA GLU A 51 6.59 -12.41 15.31
C GLU A 51 7.63 -11.37 14.86
N GLY A 52 7.30 -10.07 14.94
CA GLY A 52 8.18 -8.97 14.54
C GLY A 52 8.08 -8.57 13.07
N VAL A 53 7.09 -9.07 12.33
CA VAL A 53 6.85 -8.69 10.93
C VAL A 53 6.12 -7.36 10.89
N LYS A 54 6.60 -6.42 10.08
CA LYS A 54 5.88 -5.18 9.78
C LYS A 54 4.83 -5.42 8.72
N GLU A 55 3.63 -4.92 8.96
CA GLU A 55 2.50 -4.98 8.04
C GLU A 55 1.89 -3.60 7.90
N VAL A 56 1.53 -3.24 6.69
CA VAL A 56 0.79 -2.00 6.39
C VAL A 56 -0.61 -2.36 5.95
N THR A 57 -1.60 -1.89 6.70
CA THR A 57 -3.01 -1.94 6.30
C THR A 57 -3.35 -0.68 5.54
N VAL A 58 -3.89 -0.84 4.32
CA VAL A 58 -4.39 0.22 3.45
C VAL A 58 -5.92 0.16 3.44
N GLU A 59 -6.57 1.22 3.88
CA GLU A 59 -8.02 1.43 3.78
C GLU A 59 -8.30 2.53 2.78
N LEU A 60 -8.92 2.19 1.65
CA LEU A 60 -9.25 3.13 0.57
C LEU A 60 -10.77 3.34 0.48
N LYS A 61 -11.16 4.59 0.32
CA LYS A 61 -12.55 5.01 0.03
C LYS A 61 -12.53 5.94 -1.17
N MET A 62 -13.29 5.61 -2.21
CA MET A 62 -13.40 6.40 -3.45
C MET A 62 -14.85 6.76 -3.74
N LYS A 63 -15.04 7.89 -4.42
CA LYS A 63 -16.32 8.37 -4.94
C LYS A 63 -16.15 8.90 -6.36
N GLY A 64 -17.21 8.80 -7.16
CA GLY A 64 -17.27 9.34 -8.52
C GLY A 64 -16.62 8.50 -9.59
N LEU A 65 -16.06 7.32 -9.24
CA LEU A 65 -15.56 6.35 -10.21
C LEU A 65 -16.72 5.67 -10.94
N PRO A 66 -16.55 5.24 -12.20
CA PRO A 66 -17.47 4.32 -12.87
C PRO A 66 -17.69 3.03 -12.07
N ASP A 67 -18.85 2.41 -12.22
CA ASP A 67 -19.11 1.10 -11.62
C ASP A 67 -18.24 0.02 -12.27
N GLY A 68 -17.73 -0.89 -11.45
CA GLY A 68 -16.85 -1.98 -11.88
C GLY A 68 -15.64 -2.14 -10.96
N LYS A 69 -14.69 -2.92 -11.44
CA LYS A 69 -13.41 -3.11 -10.72
C LYS A 69 -12.35 -2.17 -11.29
N HIS A 70 -11.56 -1.61 -10.41
CA HIS A 70 -10.46 -0.71 -10.70
C HIS A 70 -9.18 -1.21 -10.03
N ALA A 71 -8.10 -1.31 -10.78
CA ALA A 71 -6.80 -1.61 -10.21
C ALA A 71 -6.35 -0.49 -9.26
N VAL A 72 -5.67 -0.87 -8.19
CA VAL A 72 -5.08 0.06 -7.23
C VAL A 72 -3.65 -0.35 -6.96
N HIS A 73 -2.72 0.57 -7.21
CA HIS A 73 -1.31 0.34 -6.96
C HIS A 73 -0.69 1.50 -6.18
N ILE A 74 0.37 1.21 -5.45
CA ILE A 74 1.29 2.21 -4.93
C ILE A 74 2.35 2.45 -6.01
N HIS A 75 2.53 3.71 -6.39
CA HIS A 75 3.50 4.15 -7.38
C HIS A 75 4.74 4.75 -6.71
N GLU A 76 5.87 4.69 -7.42
CA GLU A 76 7.21 4.95 -6.90
C GLU A 76 7.51 6.41 -6.56
N VAL A 77 6.77 7.38 -7.14
CA VAL A 77 7.04 8.81 -6.95
C VAL A 77 5.89 9.51 -6.24
N GLY A 78 6.19 10.30 -5.21
CA GLY A 78 5.23 11.11 -4.45
C GLY A 78 4.75 12.34 -5.22
N ALA A 79 4.29 12.17 -6.46
CA ALA A 79 3.78 13.25 -7.32
C ALA A 79 2.53 12.79 -8.09
N CYS A 80 1.57 13.71 -8.28
CA CYS A 80 0.29 13.42 -8.93
C CYS A 80 -0.12 14.47 -9.98
N GLU A 81 0.74 15.43 -10.31
CA GLU A 81 0.42 16.50 -11.27
C GLU A 81 1.51 16.61 -12.35
N PRO A 82 1.24 16.06 -13.55
CA PRO A 82 0.10 15.21 -13.93
C PRO A 82 0.14 13.84 -13.22
N CYS A 83 -0.93 13.04 -13.28
CA CYS A 83 -0.94 11.71 -12.64
C CYS A 83 0.18 10.77 -13.15
N SER A 84 0.69 10.98 -14.36
CA SER A 84 1.86 10.28 -14.89
C SER A 84 3.14 10.56 -14.12
N ALA A 85 3.20 11.66 -13.36
CA ALA A 85 4.37 12.00 -12.54
C ALA A 85 4.59 11.03 -11.36
N ALA A 86 3.58 10.20 -11.03
CA ALA A 86 3.74 9.16 -10.00
C ALA A 86 4.71 8.03 -10.40
N GLY A 87 5.22 8.01 -11.65
CA GLY A 87 6.15 6.97 -12.12
C GLY A 87 5.48 5.61 -12.30
N GLY A 88 6.24 4.54 -12.25
CA GLY A 88 5.77 3.16 -12.29
C GLY A 88 5.25 2.65 -10.94
N HIS A 89 5.05 1.34 -10.82
CA HIS A 89 4.68 0.73 -9.54
C HIS A 89 5.86 0.77 -8.57
N HIS A 90 5.60 1.01 -7.30
CA HIS A 90 6.63 0.99 -6.27
C HIS A 90 7.21 -0.42 -6.14
N ASP A 91 8.46 -0.59 -6.56
CA ASP A 91 9.17 -1.88 -6.52
C ASP A 91 10.65 -1.70 -6.19
N PRO A 92 11.00 -1.43 -4.91
CA PRO A 92 12.40 -1.30 -4.50
C PRO A 92 13.18 -2.61 -4.63
N GLY A 93 12.50 -3.72 -4.98
CA GLY A 93 13.07 -5.04 -5.15
C GLY A 93 13.71 -5.61 -3.88
N PRO A 94 13.87 -6.95 -3.79
CA PRO A 94 14.44 -7.58 -2.60
C PRO A 94 15.91 -7.21 -2.38
N ALA A 95 16.58 -6.73 -3.42
CA ALA A 95 17.96 -6.27 -3.38
C ALA A 95 18.09 -4.74 -3.50
N GLY A 96 16.99 -3.97 -3.50
CA GLY A 96 17.01 -2.54 -3.78
C GLY A 96 17.56 -2.23 -5.16
N GLN A 97 17.37 -3.14 -6.11
CA GLN A 97 17.86 -3.08 -7.47
C GLN A 97 16.72 -3.17 -8.48
N SER A 98 15.51 -2.77 -8.11
CA SER A 98 14.52 -2.52 -9.13
C SER A 98 15.09 -1.49 -10.10
N ARG A 99 14.95 -1.75 -11.38
CA ARG A 99 15.21 -0.72 -12.37
C ARG A 99 14.32 0.47 -12.00
N PRO A 100 14.80 1.71 -12.14
CA PRO A 100 13.92 2.85 -12.01
C PRO A 100 12.71 2.60 -12.92
N ASP A 101 11.51 2.55 -12.36
CA ASP A 101 10.28 2.31 -13.13
C ASP A 101 10.04 3.40 -14.16
N SER A 102 10.66 4.58 -14.00
CA SER A 102 10.76 5.60 -15.05
C SER A 102 11.36 5.09 -16.37
N ALA A 103 12.16 4.01 -16.33
CA ALA A 103 12.62 3.33 -17.54
C ALA A 103 11.55 2.37 -18.11
N MET A 104 10.54 2.00 -17.33
CA MET A 104 9.52 1.04 -17.72
C MET A 104 8.28 1.70 -18.32
N ASP A 105 7.97 2.93 -17.94
CA ASP A 105 6.93 3.74 -18.61
C ASP A 105 7.24 3.97 -20.11
N THR A 106 8.47 3.78 -20.53
CA THR A 106 8.90 3.87 -21.94
C THR A 106 9.10 2.52 -22.60
N MET A 107 9.07 1.42 -21.84
CA MET A 107 9.20 0.07 -22.40
C MET A 107 7.82 -0.52 -22.66
N PRO A 108 7.54 -0.94 -23.89
CA PRO A 108 6.28 -1.63 -24.16
C PRO A 108 6.24 -2.94 -23.36
N ALA A 109 5.31 -3.02 -22.42
CA ALA A 109 4.74 -4.26 -21.92
C ALA A 109 5.73 -5.36 -21.49
N THR A 110 6.83 -4.99 -20.82
CA THR A 110 7.81 -5.96 -20.30
C THR A 110 8.06 -5.78 -18.81
N ASP A 111 7.05 -5.31 -18.09
CA ASP A 111 7.11 -5.34 -16.64
C ASP A 111 7.00 -6.78 -16.15
N ILE A 112 8.15 -7.43 -16.08
CA ILE A 112 8.26 -8.85 -15.71
C ILE A 112 7.92 -9.10 -14.23
N ASN A 113 7.76 -8.05 -13.43
CA ASN A 113 7.46 -8.19 -12.00
C ASN A 113 5.96 -8.09 -11.70
N HIS A 114 5.13 -7.60 -12.62
CA HIS A 114 3.69 -7.60 -12.40
C HIS A 114 3.13 -9.04 -12.42
N PRO A 115 2.28 -9.46 -11.48
CA PRO A 115 1.66 -8.70 -10.38
C PRO A 115 2.43 -8.76 -9.05
N PHE A 116 3.73 -8.80 -9.07
CA PHE A 116 4.57 -9.07 -7.89
C PHE A 116 5.34 -7.85 -7.39
N HIS A 117 5.13 -6.66 -7.97
CA HIS A 117 5.71 -5.42 -7.41
C HIS A 117 5.31 -5.23 -5.96
N MET A 118 6.15 -4.59 -5.20
CA MET A 118 5.87 -4.31 -3.78
C MET A 118 4.64 -3.41 -3.62
N GLY A 119 4.35 -2.56 -4.61
CA GLY A 119 3.21 -1.66 -4.64
C GLY A 119 1.91 -2.25 -5.19
N ASP A 120 1.90 -3.48 -5.72
CA ASP A 120 0.68 -4.09 -6.26
C ASP A 120 -0.29 -4.43 -5.14
N LEU A 121 -1.50 -3.87 -5.22
CA LEU A 121 -2.58 -4.09 -4.27
C LEU A 121 -3.70 -4.91 -4.92
N ILE A 122 -4.87 -4.93 -4.30
CA ILE A 122 -6.06 -5.60 -4.84
C ILE A 122 -6.97 -4.62 -5.58
N ASN A 123 -7.82 -5.14 -6.46
CA ASN A 123 -8.83 -4.34 -7.12
C ASN A 123 -9.83 -3.73 -6.14
N LEU A 124 -10.20 -2.48 -6.41
CA LEU A 124 -11.32 -1.79 -5.78
C LEU A 124 -12.62 -2.14 -6.53
N ASP A 125 -13.64 -2.64 -5.85
CA ASP A 125 -14.97 -2.86 -6.40
C ASP A 125 -15.84 -1.62 -6.18
N VAL A 126 -16.33 -1.00 -7.25
CA VAL A 126 -17.15 0.23 -7.23
C VAL A 126 -18.57 -0.09 -7.61
N LYS A 127 -19.52 0.37 -6.79
CA LYS A 127 -20.97 0.25 -7.03
C LYS A 127 -21.65 1.59 -6.73
N ASN A 128 -22.50 2.03 -7.65
CA ASN A 128 -23.18 3.33 -7.54
C ASN A 128 -22.19 4.48 -7.32
N GLY A 129 -21.03 4.42 -8.00
CA GLY A 129 -19.99 5.44 -7.93
C GLY A 129 -19.20 5.46 -6.61
N VAL A 130 -19.36 4.47 -5.73
CA VAL A 130 -18.65 4.37 -4.44
C VAL A 130 -17.91 3.05 -4.33
N GLY A 131 -16.64 3.12 -3.96
CA GLY A 131 -15.80 1.94 -3.71
C GLY A 131 -15.05 2.06 -2.39
N THR A 132 -14.89 0.92 -1.72
CA THR A 132 -14.07 0.81 -0.51
C THR A 132 -13.34 -0.52 -0.49
N PHE A 133 -12.08 -0.52 -0.06
CA PHE A 133 -11.40 -1.76 0.28
C PHE A 133 -10.53 -1.59 1.53
N LYS A 134 -10.15 -2.73 2.08
CA LYS A 134 -9.13 -2.86 3.11
C LYS A 134 -8.20 -4.00 2.71
N HIS A 135 -6.90 -3.71 2.64
CA HIS A 135 -5.87 -4.68 2.30
C HIS A 135 -4.69 -4.56 3.27
N THR A 136 -4.11 -5.68 3.67
CA THR A 136 -2.90 -5.70 4.50
C THR A 136 -1.77 -6.35 3.72
N THR A 137 -0.63 -5.70 3.68
CA THR A 137 0.58 -6.16 2.98
C THR A 137 1.81 -6.02 3.86
N ASN A 138 2.76 -6.91 3.71
CA ASN A 138 4.09 -6.83 4.31
C ASN A 138 5.18 -6.51 3.29
N ARG A 139 4.78 -6.14 2.07
CA ARG A 139 5.70 -5.79 0.97
C ARG A 139 6.24 -4.37 1.07
N VAL A 140 5.58 -3.49 1.83
CA VAL A 140 5.98 -2.10 2.03
C VAL A 140 6.01 -1.76 3.51
N THR A 141 6.70 -0.67 3.88
CA THR A 141 6.73 -0.13 5.24
C THR A 141 6.49 1.37 5.25
N LEU A 142 5.96 1.90 6.36
CA LEU A 142 5.95 3.35 6.62
C LEU A 142 7.20 3.79 7.38
N ALA A 143 7.83 2.87 8.12
CA ALA A 143 9.10 3.11 8.77
C ALA A 143 10.24 3.20 7.74
N PRO A 144 11.32 3.96 8.04
CA PRO A 144 12.49 4.01 7.19
C PRO A 144 13.09 2.62 6.94
N GLY A 145 13.57 2.38 5.73
CA GLY A 145 14.16 1.12 5.30
C GLY A 145 14.00 0.90 3.80
N ARG A 146 14.39 -0.29 3.35
CA ARG A 146 14.39 -0.63 1.90
C ARG A 146 13.01 -0.73 1.29
N LEU A 147 11.99 -1.06 2.09
CA LEU A 147 10.60 -1.21 1.66
C LEU A 147 9.76 0.02 2.03
N SER A 148 10.44 1.13 2.38
CA SER A 148 9.75 2.34 2.83
C SER A 148 9.06 3.06 1.69
N LEU A 149 7.80 3.45 1.92
CA LEU A 149 7.06 4.36 1.05
C LEU A 149 7.54 5.82 1.16
N PHE A 150 8.50 6.09 2.05
CA PHE A 150 9.08 7.40 2.30
C PHE A 150 10.59 7.37 2.05
N ASP A 151 10.97 7.00 0.83
CA ASP A 151 12.32 7.11 0.31
C ASP A 151 12.62 8.55 -0.19
N ALA A 152 13.53 8.73 -1.14
CA ALA A 152 14.00 10.06 -1.55
C ALA A 152 12.92 10.90 -2.25
N ASP A 153 12.03 10.29 -3.00
CA ASP A 153 10.98 10.94 -3.83
C ASP A 153 9.56 10.58 -3.37
N GLY A 154 9.41 9.71 -2.38
CA GLY A 154 8.15 9.33 -1.77
C GLY A 154 7.33 8.42 -2.68
N SER A 155 6.04 8.27 -2.36
CA SER A 155 5.14 7.37 -3.10
C SER A 155 3.74 7.97 -3.24
N ALA A 156 2.97 7.45 -4.19
CA ALA A 156 1.58 7.83 -4.43
C ALA A 156 0.68 6.60 -4.57
N ILE A 157 -0.60 6.72 -4.21
CA ILE A 157 -1.61 5.72 -4.55
C ILE A 157 -2.28 6.15 -5.85
N VAL A 158 -2.35 5.23 -6.80
CA VAL A 158 -3.04 5.41 -8.08
C VAL A 158 -4.18 4.41 -8.20
N VAL A 159 -5.32 4.90 -8.66
CA VAL A 159 -6.47 4.08 -9.05
C VAL A 159 -6.58 4.14 -10.58
N HIS A 160 -6.76 3.01 -11.22
CA HIS A 160 -6.78 2.86 -12.67
C HIS A 160 -8.20 2.74 -13.24
N THR A 161 -8.34 2.93 -14.55
CA THR A 161 -9.65 2.88 -15.23
C THR A 161 -10.24 1.49 -15.34
N GLN A 162 -9.40 0.45 -15.30
CA GLN A 162 -9.78 -0.95 -15.50
C GLN A 162 -9.27 -1.81 -14.33
N PRO A 163 -9.77 -3.05 -14.21
CA PRO A 163 -9.24 -3.98 -13.22
C PRO A 163 -7.81 -4.42 -13.56
N ASP A 164 -7.05 -4.72 -12.53
CA ASP A 164 -5.89 -5.57 -12.63
C ASP A 164 -6.36 -7.01 -12.84
N THR A 165 -5.88 -7.66 -13.88
CA THR A 165 -6.16 -9.06 -14.15
C THR A 165 -5.09 -10.00 -13.61
N TYR A 166 -4.09 -9.42 -12.89
CA TYR A 166 -2.98 -10.15 -12.25
C TYR A 166 -2.26 -11.09 -13.23
N CYS A 167 -2.02 -10.62 -14.43
CA CYS A 167 -1.28 -11.38 -15.42
C CYS A 167 0.19 -11.50 -15.02
N ASP A 168 0.75 -12.67 -15.17
CA ASP A 168 2.15 -13.00 -14.87
C ASP A 168 3.15 -12.62 -15.97
N GLU A 169 2.64 -12.16 -17.09
CA GLU A 169 3.42 -11.59 -18.21
C GLU A 169 2.62 -10.48 -18.85
N GLU A 170 3.15 -9.28 -18.84
CA GLU A 170 2.64 -8.22 -19.69
C GLU A 170 3.24 -8.41 -21.08
N SER A 171 2.45 -8.84 -22.02
CA SER A 171 2.78 -8.97 -23.42
C SER A 171 1.97 -7.98 -24.26
N GLU A 172 2.35 -7.76 -25.52
CA GLU A 172 1.53 -6.94 -26.43
C GLU A 172 0.06 -7.40 -26.55
N LEU A 173 -0.18 -8.69 -26.33
CA LEU A 173 -1.52 -9.29 -26.34
C LEU A 173 -2.28 -9.03 -25.03
N LYS A 174 -1.57 -8.72 -23.93
CA LYS A 174 -2.13 -8.49 -22.60
C LYS A 174 -1.99 -7.02 -22.14
N LYS A 175 -1.82 -6.08 -23.07
CA LYS A 175 -1.74 -4.65 -22.76
C LYS A 175 -2.90 -4.21 -21.86
N GLY A 176 -2.57 -3.51 -20.80
CA GLY A 176 -3.55 -3.00 -19.83
C GLY A 176 -3.96 -4.02 -18.77
N CYS A 177 -3.29 -5.16 -18.64
CA CYS A 177 -3.60 -6.13 -17.59
C CYS A 177 -3.40 -5.56 -16.17
N ALA A 178 -2.55 -4.56 -16.01
CA ALA A 178 -2.32 -3.81 -14.77
C ALA A 178 -3.31 -2.63 -14.57
N GLY A 179 -4.48 -2.65 -15.20
CA GLY A 179 -5.53 -1.66 -14.95
C GLY A 179 -5.63 -0.52 -15.96
N GLY A 180 -4.75 -0.43 -16.96
CA GLY A 180 -4.83 0.59 -18.01
C GLY A 180 -4.46 2.00 -17.52
N THR A 181 -5.19 3.02 -17.99
CA THR A 181 -4.87 4.42 -17.68
C THR A 181 -5.17 4.80 -16.23
N ARG A 182 -4.50 5.84 -15.74
CA ARG A 182 -4.68 6.35 -14.38
C ARG A 182 -5.92 7.21 -14.28
N GLU A 183 -6.80 6.89 -13.35
CA GLU A 183 -8.09 7.55 -13.14
C GLU A 183 -8.01 8.54 -11.98
N ALA A 184 -7.33 8.18 -10.89
CA ALA A 184 -7.11 9.04 -9.72
C ALA A 184 -5.74 8.81 -9.10
N CYS A 185 -5.20 9.85 -8.46
CA CYS A 185 -3.89 9.80 -7.80
C CYS A 185 -3.92 10.60 -6.48
N GLY A 186 -3.16 10.13 -5.49
CA GLY A 186 -2.96 10.82 -4.21
C GLY A 186 -1.59 10.54 -3.62
N VAL A 187 -0.84 11.60 -3.31
CA VAL A 187 0.48 11.49 -2.67
C VAL A 187 0.34 11.00 -1.23
N ILE A 188 1.13 10.00 -0.85
CA ILE A 188 1.15 9.44 0.51
C ILE A 188 1.95 10.38 1.43
N ARG A 189 1.38 10.72 2.58
CA ARG A 189 2.01 11.60 3.58
C ARG A 189 1.87 11.02 4.98
N LEU A 190 2.95 11.06 5.76
CA LEU A 190 2.88 10.66 7.17
C LEU A 190 1.90 11.56 7.95
N VAL A 191 1.13 10.94 8.82
CA VAL A 191 0.33 11.64 9.83
C VAL A 191 1.25 11.94 11.02
N LYS A 192 1.27 13.21 11.43
CA LYS A 192 2.04 13.68 12.61
C LYS A 192 1.25 13.44 13.89
#